data_fab72f1673aacd42a8e70c07e973696e
#
_entry.id   fab72f1673aacd42a8e70c07e973696e
#
_cell.length_a   1.000
_cell.length_b   1.000
_cell.length_c   1.000
_cell.angle_alpha   90.00
_cell.angle_beta   90.00
_cell.angle_gamma   90.00
#
_symmetry.space_group_name_H-M   'P 1'
#
loop_
_entity.id
_entity.type
_entity.pdbx_description
1 polymer ?
#
loop_
_entity_poly.entity_id
_entity_poly.type
_entity_poly.pdbx_seq_one_letter_code
_entity_poly.pdbx_strand_id
1 'polypeptide(L)'
;FILVTPVYNGSYSAVMKNMLDHFPKYAKRVFGIVTYSTGAMGGMRAAHQMQQMICAFMGVPSPQMLLIGGVDKRIDETGNSEDAVMHRMSNTFLNEFVWLAEAVYDKRNCEL
;
A
#
# COMPACT_ATOMS: atom_id res chain seq x y z
N PHE A 1 6.11 1.43 -6.45
CA PHE A 1 5.39 0.16 -6.23
C PHE A 1 4.15 0.40 -5.38
N ILE A 2 3.08 -0.36 -5.62
CA ILE A 2 1.92 -0.41 -4.74
C ILE A 2 1.81 -1.84 -4.22
N LEU A 3 1.85 -1.98 -2.89
CA LEU A 3 1.74 -3.26 -2.22
C LEU A 3 0.31 -3.43 -1.70
N VAL A 4 -0.36 -4.48 -2.15
CA VAL A 4 -1.75 -4.79 -1.78
C VAL A 4 -1.79 -6.12 -1.04
N THR A 5 -2.29 -6.14 0.19
CA THR A 5 -2.33 -7.35 1.00
C THR A 5 -3.58 -7.41 1.88
N PRO A 6 -4.16 -8.61 2.08
CA PRO A 6 -5.10 -8.81 3.17
C PRO A 6 -4.36 -8.78 4.53
N VAL A 7 -5.12 -8.70 5.61
CA VAL A 7 -4.58 -8.89 6.96
C VAL A 7 -4.76 -10.35 7.39
N TYR A 8 -3.68 -10.94 7.87
CA TYR A 8 -3.68 -12.27 8.48
C TYR A 8 -3.07 -12.20 9.86
N ASN A 9 -3.84 -12.52 10.88
CA ASN A 9 -3.36 -12.51 12.28
C ASN A 9 -2.64 -11.20 12.66
N GLY A 10 -3.21 -10.09 12.26
CA GLY A 10 -2.68 -8.76 12.58
C GLY A 10 -1.48 -8.31 11.76
N SER A 11 -1.16 -9.00 10.66
CA SER A 11 -0.01 -8.66 9.81
C SER A 11 -0.35 -8.82 8.33
N TYR A 12 0.57 -8.43 7.47
CA TYR A 12 0.51 -8.69 6.02
C TYR A 12 0.77 -10.17 5.72
N SER A 13 0.47 -10.60 4.49
CA SER A 13 0.59 -12.01 4.12
C SER A 13 2.05 -12.49 4.15
N ALA A 14 2.25 -13.75 4.57
CA ALA A 14 3.55 -14.39 4.53
C ALA A 14 4.12 -14.49 3.10
N VAL A 15 3.24 -14.66 2.11
CA VAL A 15 3.62 -14.70 0.69
C VAL A 15 4.25 -13.38 0.25
N MET A 16 3.67 -12.24 0.65
CA MET A 16 4.25 -10.93 0.34
C MET A 16 5.61 -10.74 0.98
N LYS A 17 5.74 -11.08 2.26
CA LYS A 17 7.02 -10.97 2.98
C LYS A 17 8.09 -11.84 2.32
N ASN A 18 7.75 -13.08 2.00
CA ASN A 18 8.64 -14.02 1.32
C ASN A 18 9.09 -13.48 -0.04
N MET A 19 8.17 -12.97 -0.84
CA MET A 19 8.48 -12.37 -2.14
C MET A 19 9.44 -11.19 -1.99
N LEU A 20 9.15 -10.25 -1.10
CA LEU A 20 9.97 -9.05 -0.94
C LEU A 20 11.35 -9.35 -0.38
N ASP A 21 11.48 -10.37 0.47
CA ASP A 21 12.78 -10.78 1.03
C ASP A 21 13.72 -11.42 -0.01
N HIS A 22 13.18 -11.91 -1.14
CA HIS A 22 13.97 -12.49 -2.22
C HIS A 22 14.62 -11.46 -3.15
N PHE A 23 14.16 -10.22 -3.11
CA PHE A 23 14.68 -9.18 -3.99
C PHE A 23 15.72 -8.32 -3.30
N PRO A 24 16.61 -7.66 -4.07
CA PRO A 24 17.56 -6.70 -3.50
C PRO A 24 16.82 -5.51 -2.88
N LYS A 25 17.54 -4.74 -2.06
CA LYS A 25 16.97 -3.57 -1.41
C LYS A 25 16.43 -2.56 -2.41
N TYR A 26 15.28 -1.98 -2.09
CA TYR A 26 14.57 -1.03 -2.93
C TYR A 26 14.87 0.43 -2.52
N ALA A 27 16.15 0.74 -2.36
CA ALA A 27 16.56 2.06 -1.91
C ALA A 27 16.00 3.18 -2.80
N LYS A 28 15.46 4.22 -2.17
CA LYS A 28 14.90 5.39 -2.85
C LYS A 28 13.76 5.05 -3.84
N ARG A 29 13.00 3.99 -3.58
CA ARG A 29 11.76 3.68 -4.31
C ARG A 29 10.56 3.99 -3.43
N VAL A 30 9.52 4.55 -4.04
CA VAL A 30 8.28 4.86 -3.32
C VAL A 30 7.36 3.66 -3.30
N PHE A 31 6.74 3.43 -2.15
CA PHE A 31 5.78 2.35 -1.93
C PHE A 31 4.47 2.89 -1.41
N GLY A 32 3.40 2.61 -2.13
CA GLY A 32 2.04 2.78 -1.66
C GLY A 32 1.58 1.52 -0.92
N ILE A 33 0.79 1.70 0.12
CA ILE A 33 0.29 0.61 0.96
C ILE A 33 -1.23 0.53 0.85
N VAL A 34 -1.73 -0.63 0.46
CA VAL A 34 -3.16 -0.94 0.41
C VAL A 34 -3.39 -2.20 1.23
N THR A 35 -4.25 -2.11 2.24
CA THR A 35 -4.69 -3.27 3.01
C THR A 35 -6.20 -3.37 3.01
N TYR A 36 -6.71 -4.58 3.21
CA TYR A 36 -8.14 -4.82 3.24
C TYR A 36 -8.49 -5.94 4.23
N SER A 37 -9.71 -5.85 4.74
CA SER A 37 -10.27 -6.88 5.62
C SER A 37 -11.80 -6.85 5.56
N THR A 38 -12.43 -7.92 5.99
CA THR A 38 -13.89 -7.96 6.20
C THR A 38 -14.31 -7.18 7.44
N GLY A 39 -13.40 -7.01 8.40
CA GLY A 39 -13.61 -6.18 9.58
C GLY A 39 -13.51 -4.68 9.29
N ALA A 40 -13.89 -3.86 10.25
CA ALA A 40 -13.98 -2.41 10.09
C ALA A 40 -12.62 -1.71 9.96
N MET A 41 -11.54 -2.30 10.51
CA MET A 41 -10.24 -1.65 10.60
C MET A 41 -9.42 -1.68 9.31
N GLY A 42 -9.85 -2.46 8.31
CA GLY A 42 -9.22 -2.48 6.98
C GLY A 42 -7.76 -2.95 6.94
N GLY A 43 -7.32 -3.70 7.95
CA GLY A 43 -5.94 -4.18 8.01
C GLY A 43 -4.93 -3.14 8.52
N MET A 44 -5.36 -2.22 9.35
CA MET A 44 -4.50 -1.14 9.87
C MET A 44 -3.20 -1.65 10.50
N ARG A 45 -3.25 -2.77 11.26
CA ARG A 45 -2.04 -3.34 11.88
C ARG A 45 -1.04 -3.80 10.84
N ALA A 46 -1.51 -4.45 9.78
CA ALA A 46 -0.67 -4.88 8.66
C ALA A 46 -0.04 -3.66 7.97
N ALA A 47 -0.83 -2.61 7.73
CA ALA A 47 -0.35 -1.39 7.08
C ALA A 47 0.80 -0.73 7.85
N HIS A 48 0.68 -0.60 9.17
CA HIS A 48 1.75 -0.03 10.00
C HIS A 48 3.02 -0.89 10.00
N GLN A 49 2.88 -2.21 10.00
CA GLN A 49 4.03 -3.11 9.90
C GLN A 49 4.70 -3.01 8.53
N MET A 50 3.92 -2.82 7.46
CA MET A 50 4.47 -2.59 6.12
C MET A 50 5.27 -1.30 6.04
N GLN A 51 4.86 -0.22 6.72
CA GLN A 51 5.67 1.00 6.80
C GLN A 51 7.05 0.72 7.38
N GLN A 52 7.12 -0.03 8.46
CA GLN A 52 8.38 -0.42 9.08
C GLN A 52 9.24 -1.27 8.14
N MET A 53 8.64 -2.25 7.48
CA MET A 53 9.34 -3.11 6.53
C MET A 53 9.90 -2.32 5.35
N ILE A 54 9.11 -1.42 4.78
CA ILE A 54 9.53 -0.56 3.66
C ILE A 54 10.75 0.27 4.06
N CYS A 55 10.73 0.88 5.24
CA CYS A 55 11.88 1.62 5.75
C CYS A 55 13.11 0.72 5.96
N ALA A 56 12.90 -0.54 6.40
CA ALA A 56 14.00 -1.49 6.63
C ALA A 56 14.77 -1.85 5.35
N PHE A 57 14.09 -1.89 4.20
CA PHE A 57 14.79 -2.11 2.92
C PHE A 57 15.09 -0.79 2.17
N MET A 58 15.12 0.33 2.89
CA MET A 58 15.51 1.66 2.40
C MET A 58 14.52 2.26 1.36
N GLY A 59 13.29 1.79 1.33
CA GLY A 59 12.21 2.35 0.55
C GLY A 59 11.60 3.59 1.23
N VAL A 60 10.73 4.27 0.49
CA VAL A 60 10.00 5.46 0.97
C VAL A 60 8.51 5.12 1.01
N PRO A 61 7.91 4.87 2.17
CA PRO A 61 6.48 4.62 2.24
C PRO A 61 5.69 5.91 2.01
N SER A 62 4.67 5.86 1.16
CA SER A 62 3.73 6.97 1.01
C SER A 62 2.90 7.12 2.29
N PRO A 63 2.81 8.32 2.88
CA PRO A 63 2.07 8.52 4.13
C PRO A 63 0.57 8.21 4.01
N GLN A 64 -0.01 8.50 2.85
CA GLN A 64 -1.40 8.20 2.58
C GLN A 64 -1.55 6.72 2.24
N MET A 65 -2.09 5.95 3.16
CA MET A 65 -2.40 4.54 2.97
C MET A 65 -3.87 4.34 2.59
N LEU A 66 -4.19 3.27 1.87
CA LEU A 66 -5.57 2.89 1.57
C LEU A 66 -5.95 1.66 2.40
N LEU A 67 -6.78 1.87 3.42
CA LEU A 67 -7.28 0.83 4.32
C LEU A 67 -8.75 0.55 4.00
N ILE A 68 -9.04 -0.64 3.51
CA ILE A 68 -10.38 -1.01 3.06
C ILE A 68 -11.03 -1.95 4.06
N GLY A 69 -11.80 -1.39 4.99
CA GLY A 69 -12.63 -2.16 5.91
C GLY A 69 -13.95 -2.58 5.25
N GLY A 70 -14.49 -3.74 5.66
CA GLY A 70 -15.74 -4.25 5.08
C GLY A 70 -15.64 -4.50 3.59
N VAL A 71 -14.51 -4.99 3.12
CA VAL A 71 -14.19 -5.12 1.68
C VAL A 71 -15.22 -5.97 0.92
N ASP A 72 -15.76 -6.99 1.54
CA ASP A 72 -16.79 -7.87 0.98
C ASP A 72 -18.10 -7.16 0.66
N LYS A 73 -18.35 -6.01 1.29
CA LYS A 73 -19.53 -5.17 1.07
C LYS A 73 -19.27 -3.99 0.14
N ARG A 74 -18.02 -3.73 -0.21
CA ARG A 74 -17.60 -2.56 -0.99
C ARG A 74 -17.16 -2.88 -2.39
N ILE A 75 -16.63 -4.09 -2.60
CA ILE A 75 -16.11 -4.56 -3.88
C ILE A 75 -16.83 -5.86 -4.23
N ASP A 76 -17.39 -5.96 -5.44
CA ASP A 76 -18.06 -7.16 -5.91
C ASP A 76 -17.06 -8.20 -6.45
N GLU A 77 -17.57 -9.37 -6.86
CA GLU A 77 -16.76 -10.47 -7.37
C GLU A 77 -15.99 -10.15 -8.66
N THR A 78 -16.43 -9.11 -9.40
CA THR A 78 -15.76 -8.65 -10.62
C THR A 78 -14.71 -7.57 -10.36
N GLY A 79 -14.56 -7.14 -9.10
CA GLY A 79 -13.62 -6.09 -8.72
C GLY A 79 -14.18 -4.67 -8.83
N ASN A 80 -15.47 -4.52 -9.09
CA ASN A 80 -16.13 -3.22 -9.19
C ASN A 80 -16.69 -2.78 -7.84
N SER A 81 -16.79 -1.46 -7.66
CA SER A 81 -17.39 -0.84 -6.49
C SER A 81 -18.28 0.33 -6.90
N GLU A 82 -19.47 0.39 -6.31
CA GLU A 82 -20.37 1.55 -6.42
C GLU A 82 -20.29 2.46 -5.19
N ASP A 83 -19.40 2.15 -4.25
CA ASP A 83 -19.22 2.92 -3.00
C ASP A 83 -18.46 4.22 -3.29
N ALA A 84 -19.19 5.34 -3.19
CA ALA A 84 -18.61 6.67 -3.42
C ALA A 84 -17.49 7.03 -2.43
N VAL A 85 -17.56 6.53 -1.19
CA VAL A 85 -16.53 6.74 -0.17
C VAL A 85 -15.26 6.00 -0.59
N MET A 86 -15.38 4.77 -1.06
CA MET A 86 -14.25 3.99 -1.53
C MET A 86 -13.57 4.64 -2.75
N HIS A 87 -14.35 5.13 -3.70
CA HIS A 87 -13.80 5.86 -4.86
C HIS A 87 -13.02 7.09 -4.44
N ARG A 88 -13.55 7.87 -3.49
CA ARG A 88 -12.86 9.07 -2.98
C ARG A 88 -11.57 8.70 -2.25
N MET A 89 -11.58 7.69 -1.40
CA MET A 89 -10.40 7.21 -0.69
C MET A 89 -9.33 6.73 -1.66
N SER A 90 -9.71 5.97 -2.68
CA SER A 90 -8.80 5.46 -3.70
C SER A 90 -8.17 6.60 -4.51
N ASN A 91 -8.96 7.59 -4.89
CA ASN A 91 -8.45 8.76 -5.62
C ASN A 91 -7.47 9.57 -4.78
N THR A 92 -7.76 9.80 -3.51
CA THR A 92 -6.85 10.48 -2.59
C THR A 92 -5.53 9.71 -2.46
N PHE A 93 -5.62 8.41 -2.26
CA PHE A 93 -4.44 7.54 -2.17
C PHE A 93 -3.58 7.62 -3.42
N LEU A 94 -4.20 7.47 -4.60
CA LEU A 94 -3.47 7.47 -5.87
C LEU A 94 -2.82 8.83 -6.16
N ASN A 95 -3.53 9.92 -5.92
CA ASN A 95 -3.00 11.26 -6.15
C ASN A 95 -1.77 11.54 -5.27
N GLU A 96 -1.85 11.22 -3.99
CA GLU A 96 -0.74 11.40 -3.05
C GLU A 96 0.44 10.49 -3.39
N PHE A 97 0.15 9.23 -3.73
CA PHE A 97 1.19 8.29 -4.14
C PHE A 97 1.92 8.74 -5.39
N VAL A 98 1.20 9.14 -6.44
CA VAL A 98 1.80 9.57 -7.71
C VAL A 98 2.63 10.83 -7.50
N TRP A 99 2.12 11.81 -6.76
CA TRP A 99 2.87 13.03 -6.46
C TRP A 99 4.23 12.72 -5.80
N LEU A 100 4.22 11.89 -4.78
CA LEU A 100 5.46 11.50 -4.08
C LEU A 100 6.38 10.67 -4.98
N ALA A 101 5.81 9.73 -5.74
CA ALA A 101 6.57 8.87 -6.64
C ALA A 101 7.29 9.67 -7.74
N GLU A 102 6.62 10.66 -8.33
CA GLU A 102 7.22 11.55 -9.32
C GLU A 102 8.34 12.38 -8.71
N ALA A 103 8.12 13.00 -7.55
CA ALA A 103 9.13 13.81 -6.86
C ALA A 103 10.41 13.01 -6.57
N VAL A 104 10.25 11.78 -6.07
CA VAL A 104 11.39 10.91 -5.77
C VAL A 104 12.07 10.40 -7.05
N TYR A 105 11.28 10.09 -8.07
CA TYR A 105 11.79 9.66 -9.37
C TYR A 105 12.64 10.76 -10.02
N ASP A 106 12.14 11.97 -10.06
CA ASP A 106 12.84 13.12 -10.64
C ASP A 106 14.15 13.39 -9.90
N LYS A 107 14.11 13.41 -8.56
CA LYS A 107 15.32 13.62 -7.75
C LYS A 107 16.36 12.53 -7.99
N ARG A 108 15.93 11.27 -8.02
CA ARG A 108 16.85 10.15 -8.27
C ARG A 108 17.52 10.22 -9.64
N ASN A 109 16.81 10.71 -10.65
CA ASN A 109 17.36 10.85 -12.00
C ASN A 109 18.20 12.11 -12.18
N CYS A 110 18.02 13.13 -11.33
CA CYS A 110 18.84 14.33 -11.33
C CYS A 110 20.20 14.15 -10.61
N GLU A 111 20.41 13.05 -9.88
CA GLU A 111 21.66 12.75 -9.19
C GLU A 111 22.72 12.12 -10.11
N LEU A 112 22.45 12.07 -11.37
CA LEU A 112 23.41 11.68 -12.40
C LEU A 112 24.25 12.89 -12.84
#